data_ccfede0f2afd8b43e9b169751d9755e6
#
_entry.id   ccfede0f2afd8b43e9b169751d9755e6
#
_cell.length_a   1.000
_cell.length_b   1.000
_cell.length_c   1.000
_cell.angle_alpha   90.00
_cell.angle_beta   90.00
_cell.angle_gamma   90.00
#
_symmetry.space_group_name_H-M   'P 1'
#
loop_
_entity.id
_entity.type
_entity.pdbx_description
1 polymer ?
#
loop_
_entity_poly.entity_id
_entity_poly.type
_entity_poly.pdbx_seq_one_letter_code
_entity_poly.pdbx_strand_id
1 'polypeptide(L)'
;MNRTESKIKFVGLHAHSVAGSIFDAIGFPNAHMDFCYQNGGEALALTDHGNMNGLPYQVLHCKEMLAAGKKFKPIFGCEAYFIPSVDEWREEYTKAMEDKKRSRAAKKDAQSGATIEDEGSSKKTQGILRRRRHLVLVAQNQTGLNNLFKLVSESYKAENFYRYPRIDYKLLKKYSEGIIASSACLGGVYAGNYWENREDGDEAVMNAMRETTKNMIDVFGDRWYAEIQWNNIKEQHELNQYVIRIAKEFGVKLISTADSHYPNPEAWKDRELYKRLGWLGKSKPSYADEGSELPAGVEEIGYE
;
A
#
# COMPACT_ATOMS: atom_id res chain seq x y z
N MET A 1 -8.40 27.31 16.92
CA MET A 1 -7.12 27.61 16.25
C MET A 1 -7.41 28.21 14.88
N ASN A 2 -6.72 29.29 14.53
CA ASN A 2 -6.88 29.91 13.21
C ASN A 2 -6.28 28.99 12.15
N ARG A 3 -6.98 28.80 11.04
CA ARG A 3 -6.50 28.02 9.88
C ARG A 3 -5.29 28.72 9.26
N THR A 4 -4.23 27.98 8.98
CA THR A 4 -3.07 28.49 8.23
C THR A 4 -3.44 28.62 6.75
N GLU A 5 -3.25 29.81 6.17
CA GLU A 5 -3.40 29.96 4.71
C GLU A 5 -2.13 29.46 4.01
N SER A 6 -2.25 28.33 3.33
CA SER A 6 -1.15 27.80 2.49
C SER A 6 -1.18 28.47 1.12
N LYS A 7 0.00 28.93 0.65
CA LYS A 7 0.19 29.42 -0.72
C LYS A 7 0.12 28.30 -1.77
N ILE A 8 0.34 27.06 -1.34
CA ILE A 8 0.31 25.86 -2.19
C ILE A 8 -0.88 25.03 -1.74
N LYS A 9 -1.81 24.78 -2.65
CA LYS A 9 -2.91 23.85 -2.40
C LYS A 9 -2.41 22.43 -2.49
N PHE A 10 -2.21 21.78 -1.36
CA PHE A 10 -1.86 20.37 -1.28
C PHE A 10 -3.11 19.54 -0.98
N VAL A 11 -3.27 18.45 -1.70
CA VAL A 11 -4.30 17.43 -1.45
C VAL A 11 -3.59 16.12 -1.15
N GLY A 12 -3.72 15.62 0.07
CA GLY A 12 -3.22 14.29 0.45
C GLY A 12 -4.03 13.21 -0.29
N LEU A 13 -3.37 12.45 -1.16
CA LEU A 13 -4.01 11.41 -1.97
C LEU A 13 -3.68 9.99 -1.49
N HIS A 14 -2.81 9.84 -0.49
CA HIS A 14 -2.40 8.57 0.09
C HIS A 14 -2.22 8.76 1.60
N ALA A 15 -3.14 8.22 2.38
CA ALA A 15 -3.12 8.29 3.84
C ALA A 15 -3.88 7.12 4.47
N HIS A 16 -3.44 6.72 5.65
CA HIS A 16 -3.93 5.56 6.40
C HIS A 16 -4.45 5.96 7.77
N SER A 17 -5.51 5.32 8.20
CA SER A 17 -6.11 5.51 9.52
C SER A 17 -6.13 4.22 10.34
N VAL A 18 -6.23 4.35 11.66
CA VAL A 18 -6.36 3.18 12.53
C VAL A 18 -7.65 2.38 12.27
N ALA A 19 -8.65 3.00 11.63
CA ALA A 19 -9.92 2.34 11.35
C ALA A 19 -9.79 1.18 10.33
N GLY A 20 -8.82 1.28 9.42
CA GLY A 20 -8.60 0.26 8.38
C GLY A 20 -7.18 -0.32 8.34
N SER A 21 -6.17 0.43 8.79
CA SER A 21 -4.76 0.02 8.77
C SER A 21 -4.26 -0.31 10.17
N ILE A 22 -4.88 -1.33 10.79
CA ILE A 22 -4.60 -1.75 12.18
C ILE A 22 -3.16 -2.23 12.34
N PHE A 23 -2.49 -1.81 13.41
CA PHE A 23 -1.07 -2.05 13.74
C PHE A 23 -0.08 -1.42 12.75
N ASP A 24 -0.54 -0.53 11.89
CA ASP A 24 0.31 0.21 10.98
C ASP A 24 0.09 1.73 11.06
N ALA A 25 -1.15 2.17 11.04
CA ALA A 25 -1.50 3.58 11.20
C ALA A 25 -2.13 3.88 12.56
N ILE A 26 -2.00 5.12 13.02
CA ILE A 26 -2.70 5.66 14.19
C ILE A 26 -3.52 6.89 13.81
N GLY A 27 -4.44 7.27 14.70
CA GLY A 27 -5.40 8.34 14.43
C GLY A 27 -6.61 7.87 13.62
N PHE A 28 -7.79 8.28 14.07
CA PHE A 28 -9.02 8.09 13.31
C PHE A 28 -9.11 9.08 12.15
N PRO A 29 -9.94 8.83 11.14
CA PRO A 29 -10.12 9.71 9.99
C PRO A 29 -10.33 11.20 10.32
N ASN A 30 -11.08 11.50 11.38
CA ASN A 30 -11.32 12.86 11.85
C ASN A 30 -10.01 13.60 12.23
N ALA A 31 -9.09 12.94 12.93
CA ALA A 31 -7.82 13.56 13.31
C ALA A 31 -6.97 13.95 12.09
N HIS A 32 -6.90 13.07 11.09
CA HIS A 32 -6.22 13.36 9.81
C HIS A 32 -6.89 14.49 9.04
N MET A 33 -8.22 14.52 8.98
CA MET A 33 -8.99 15.57 8.29
C MET A 33 -8.83 16.93 8.98
N ASP A 34 -8.90 16.96 10.32
CA ASP A 34 -8.74 18.18 11.10
C ASP A 34 -7.36 18.78 10.96
N PHE A 35 -6.30 17.96 11.05
CA PHE A 35 -4.92 18.41 10.85
C PHE A 35 -4.71 18.94 9.44
N CYS A 36 -5.18 18.21 8.42
CA CYS A 36 -5.11 18.66 7.03
C CYS A 36 -5.80 20.01 6.85
N TYR A 37 -7.02 20.17 7.37
CA TYR A 37 -7.78 21.43 7.28
C TYR A 37 -7.09 22.59 8.01
N GLN A 38 -6.58 22.35 9.22
CA GLN A 38 -5.87 23.36 10.02
C GLN A 38 -4.63 23.89 9.31
N ASN A 39 -3.97 23.04 8.53
CA ASN A 39 -2.78 23.38 7.74
C ASN A 39 -3.09 23.84 6.31
N GLY A 40 -4.34 24.26 6.04
CA GLY A 40 -4.73 24.86 4.77
C GLY A 40 -5.18 23.88 3.70
N GLY A 41 -5.20 22.56 3.98
CA GLY A 41 -5.73 21.55 3.07
C GLY A 41 -7.26 21.68 2.90
N GLU A 42 -7.74 21.35 1.72
CA GLU A 42 -9.18 21.42 1.38
C GLU A 42 -9.77 20.03 1.11
N ALA A 43 -8.92 19.00 0.99
CA ALA A 43 -9.33 17.63 0.73
C ALA A 43 -8.28 16.65 1.22
N LEU A 44 -8.71 15.42 1.53
CA LEU A 44 -7.85 14.31 1.90
C LEU A 44 -8.45 12.99 1.42
N ALA A 45 -7.64 12.15 0.79
CA ALA A 45 -7.97 10.76 0.53
C ALA A 45 -7.58 9.89 1.73
N LEU A 46 -8.48 9.00 2.14
CA LEU A 46 -8.13 7.85 2.97
C LEU A 46 -8.09 6.61 2.08
N THR A 47 -6.98 5.89 2.19
CA THR A 47 -6.63 4.76 1.34
C THR A 47 -6.11 3.60 2.19
N ASP A 48 -6.88 3.23 3.21
CA ASP A 48 -6.53 2.15 4.14
C ASP A 48 -6.21 0.83 3.42
N HIS A 49 -5.36 0.01 4.03
CA HIS A 49 -4.84 -1.24 3.46
C HIS A 49 -5.92 -2.30 3.21
N GLY A 50 -6.24 -2.56 1.96
CA GLY A 50 -7.14 -3.63 1.52
C GLY A 50 -8.60 -3.47 1.94
N ASN A 51 -8.99 -2.36 2.53
CA ASN A 51 -10.37 -2.12 2.97
C ASN A 51 -10.76 -0.63 2.96
N MET A 52 -12.01 -0.35 3.27
CA MET A 52 -12.56 1.01 3.33
C MET A 52 -13.25 1.28 4.69
N ASN A 53 -12.74 0.70 5.78
CA ASN A 53 -13.36 0.82 7.10
C ASN A 53 -13.33 2.25 7.66
N GLY A 54 -12.40 3.09 7.20
CA GLY A 54 -12.33 4.51 7.55
C GLY A 54 -13.42 5.38 6.93
N LEU A 55 -14.07 4.92 5.84
CA LEU A 55 -15.03 5.71 5.06
C LEU A 55 -16.22 6.24 5.88
N PRO A 56 -16.92 5.45 6.74
CA PRO A 56 -18.04 5.97 7.52
C PRO A 56 -17.64 7.12 8.43
N TYR A 57 -16.47 7.04 9.08
CA TYR A 57 -15.94 8.10 9.95
C TYR A 57 -15.60 9.35 9.14
N GLN A 58 -15.00 9.19 7.96
CA GLN A 58 -14.68 10.29 7.07
C GLN A 58 -15.94 11.03 6.60
N VAL A 59 -17.02 10.30 6.26
CA VAL A 59 -18.30 10.88 5.84
C VAL A 59 -18.96 11.64 6.99
N LEU A 60 -19.03 11.03 8.18
CA LEU A 60 -19.66 11.64 9.35
C LEU A 60 -18.92 12.93 9.75
N HIS A 61 -17.60 12.87 9.88
CA HIS A 61 -16.81 14.04 10.26
C HIS A 61 -16.85 15.14 9.21
N CYS A 62 -16.89 14.81 7.92
CA CYS A 62 -17.08 15.81 6.87
C CYS A 62 -18.41 16.56 7.01
N LYS A 63 -19.50 15.88 7.39
CA LYS A 63 -20.79 16.52 7.66
C LYS A 63 -20.70 17.49 8.85
N GLU A 64 -19.99 17.11 9.92
CA GLU A 64 -19.74 17.95 11.09
C GLU A 64 -18.92 19.20 10.71
N MET A 65 -17.85 19.02 9.93
CA MET A 65 -17.03 20.11 9.41
C MET A 65 -17.87 21.09 8.58
N LEU A 66 -18.70 20.59 7.67
CA LEU A 66 -19.58 21.42 6.83
C LEU A 66 -20.62 22.17 7.68
N ALA A 67 -21.22 21.54 8.68
CA ALA A 67 -22.14 22.18 9.60
C ALA A 67 -21.46 23.31 10.42
N ALA A 68 -20.16 23.15 10.70
CA ALA A 68 -19.32 24.18 11.34
C ALA A 68 -18.78 25.23 10.35
N GLY A 69 -19.26 25.28 9.10
CA GLY A 69 -18.82 26.23 8.07
C GLY A 69 -17.44 25.92 7.46
N LYS A 70 -16.84 24.79 7.78
CA LYS A 70 -15.54 24.36 7.24
C LYS A 70 -15.77 23.64 5.92
N LYS A 71 -15.28 24.18 4.81
CA LYS A 71 -15.34 23.51 3.50
C LYS A 71 -14.20 22.50 3.40
N PHE A 72 -14.54 21.22 3.39
CA PHE A 72 -13.57 20.12 3.24
C PHE A 72 -14.17 19.02 2.38
N LYS A 73 -13.35 18.46 1.47
CA LYS A 73 -13.77 17.38 0.54
C LYS A 73 -13.14 16.05 0.95
N PRO A 74 -13.91 15.06 1.42
CA PRO A 74 -13.41 13.70 1.58
C PRO A 74 -13.21 13.08 0.19
N ILE A 75 -12.10 12.38 0.02
CA ILE A 75 -11.82 11.54 -1.15
C ILE A 75 -11.79 10.11 -0.67
N PHE A 76 -12.55 9.23 -1.30
CA PHE A 76 -12.70 7.84 -0.88
C PHE A 76 -11.80 6.94 -1.71
N GLY A 77 -11.01 6.11 -1.04
CA GLY A 77 -10.06 5.23 -1.68
C GLY A 77 -9.76 3.99 -0.87
N CYS A 78 -8.86 3.19 -1.39
CA CYS A 78 -8.29 1.99 -0.77
C CYS A 78 -6.90 1.76 -1.34
N GLU A 79 -5.92 1.46 -0.53
CA GLU A 79 -4.67 0.88 -0.99
C GLU A 79 -4.85 -0.62 -1.10
N ALA A 80 -5.18 -1.08 -2.30
CA ALA A 80 -5.46 -2.48 -2.57
C ALA A 80 -4.17 -3.32 -2.64
N TYR A 81 -4.29 -4.60 -2.32
CA TYR A 81 -3.21 -5.56 -2.51
C TYR A 81 -3.33 -6.22 -3.89
N PHE A 82 -2.46 -5.83 -4.79
CA PHE A 82 -2.45 -6.24 -6.18
C PHE A 82 -1.44 -7.36 -6.44
N ILE A 83 -1.81 -8.28 -7.32
CA ILE A 83 -0.93 -9.23 -8.02
C ILE A 83 -1.32 -9.31 -9.49
N PRO A 84 -0.41 -9.69 -10.41
CA PRO A 84 -0.75 -9.74 -11.84
C PRO A 84 -1.90 -10.70 -12.17
N SER A 85 -1.93 -11.88 -11.57
CA SER A 85 -2.95 -12.91 -11.76
C SER A 85 -3.23 -13.67 -10.46
N VAL A 86 -4.48 -13.66 -10.04
CA VAL A 86 -4.95 -14.47 -8.90
C VAL A 86 -4.98 -15.95 -9.28
N ASP A 87 -5.34 -16.28 -10.52
CA ASP A 87 -5.43 -17.67 -10.97
C ASP A 87 -4.05 -18.34 -10.92
N GLU A 88 -2.99 -17.70 -11.46
CA GLU A 88 -1.61 -18.19 -11.38
C GLU A 88 -1.09 -18.27 -9.94
N TRP A 89 -1.37 -17.25 -9.14
CA TRP A 89 -0.99 -17.25 -7.72
C TRP A 89 -1.64 -18.42 -6.97
N ARG A 90 -2.88 -18.78 -7.29
CA ARG A 90 -3.58 -19.91 -6.65
C ARG A 90 -2.97 -21.24 -7.01
N GLU A 91 -2.53 -21.42 -8.25
CA GLU A 91 -1.80 -22.63 -8.65
C GLU A 91 -0.51 -22.77 -7.86
N GLU A 92 0.30 -21.69 -7.79
CA GLU A 92 1.51 -21.65 -6.99
C GLU A 92 1.21 -21.84 -5.48
N TYR A 93 0.14 -21.21 -4.98
CA TYR A 93 -0.33 -21.35 -3.60
C TYR A 93 -0.67 -22.81 -3.27
N THR A 94 -1.44 -23.46 -4.11
CA THR A 94 -1.84 -24.88 -3.91
C THR A 94 -0.63 -25.77 -3.85
N LYS A 95 0.28 -25.65 -4.81
CA LYS A 95 1.54 -26.38 -4.83
C LYS A 95 2.39 -26.13 -3.58
N ALA A 96 2.54 -24.88 -3.20
CA ALA A 96 3.30 -24.49 -2.00
C ALA A 96 2.68 -25.04 -0.70
N MET A 97 1.37 -25.13 -0.63
CA MET A 97 0.67 -25.72 0.53
C MET A 97 0.80 -27.25 0.57
N GLU A 98 0.79 -27.92 -0.58
CA GLU A 98 1.06 -29.36 -0.68
C GLU A 98 2.48 -29.70 -0.26
N ASP A 99 3.48 -28.95 -0.76
CA ASP A 99 4.89 -29.13 -0.38
C ASP A 99 5.08 -28.91 1.13
N LYS A 100 4.44 -27.90 1.70
CA LYS A 100 4.46 -27.67 3.16
C LYS A 100 3.81 -28.82 3.94
N LYS A 101 2.73 -29.41 3.42
CA LYS A 101 2.09 -30.57 4.04
C LYS A 101 2.99 -31.81 3.97
N ARG A 102 3.64 -32.05 2.84
CA ARG A 102 4.62 -33.15 2.66
C ARG A 102 5.80 -32.99 3.61
N SER A 103 6.41 -31.81 3.67
CA SER A 103 7.53 -31.52 4.59
C SER A 103 7.15 -31.72 6.06
N ARG A 104 5.93 -31.34 6.45
CA ARG A 104 5.43 -31.57 7.82
C ARG A 104 5.20 -33.06 8.12
N ALA A 105 4.68 -33.82 7.17
CA ALA A 105 4.50 -35.26 7.30
C ALA A 105 5.85 -35.95 7.45
N ALA A 106 6.81 -35.64 6.58
CA ALA A 106 8.16 -36.19 6.65
C ALA A 106 8.87 -35.86 7.97
N LYS A 107 8.70 -34.66 8.52
CA LYS A 107 9.25 -34.30 9.86
C LYS A 107 8.59 -35.08 11.00
N LYS A 108 7.32 -35.41 10.88
CA LYS A 108 6.61 -36.22 11.88
C LYS A 108 7.08 -37.67 11.88
N ASP A 109 7.39 -38.21 10.69
CA ASP A 109 7.87 -39.57 10.52
C ASP A 109 9.39 -39.67 10.86
N ALA A 110 10.15 -38.57 10.69
CA ALA A 110 11.59 -38.48 10.95
C ALA A 110 11.92 -38.13 12.44
N GLN A 111 11.10 -38.53 13.41
CA GLN A 111 11.41 -38.37 14.85
C GLN A 111 12.64 -39.18 15.28
N SER A 112 13.48 -39.62 14.34
CA SER A 112 14.80 -40.20 14.50
C SER A 112 15.84 -39.50 13.62
N GLY A 113 16.45 -38.42 14.14
CA GLY A 113 17.88 -38.13 13.95
C GLY A 113 18.40 -37.67 12.59
N ALA A 114 17.67 -36.93 11.75
CA ALA A 114 18.24 -36.33 10.55
C ALA A 114 17.95 -34.83 10.47
N THR A 115 19.00 -34.02 10.50
CA THR A 115 18.99 -32.60 10.15
C THR A 115 18.76 -32.48 8.65
N ILE A 116 17.57 -32.04 8.23
CA ILE A 116 17.26 -31.76 6.83
C ILE A 116 17.33 -30.26 6.61
N GLU A 117 18.12 -29.84 5.63
CA GLU A 117 18.22 -28.47 5.11
C GLU A 117 16.87 -28.02 4.51
N ASP A 118 15.97 -27.46 5.30
CA ASP A 118 14.60 -27.08 4.89
C ASP A 118 14.32 -25.57 5.00
N GLU A 119 15.34 -24.74 5.31
CA GLU A 119 15.14 -23.31 5.46
C GLU A 119 14.86 -22.58 4.13
N GLY A 120 15.48 -22.98 3.03
CA GLY A 120 15.31 -22.36 1.72
C GLY A 120 13.93 -22.61 1.11
N SER A 121 13.40 -23.82 1.22
CA SER A 121 12.06 -24.20 0.75
C SER A 121 10.96 -23.48 1.54
N SER A 122 11.13 -23.32 2.85
CA SER A 122 10.17 -22.63 3.71
C SER A 122 10.10 -21.10 3.40
N LYS A 123 11.22 -20.44 3.14
CA LYS A 123 11.28 -19.01 2.79
C LYS A 123 10.64 -18.74 1.42
N LYS A 124 10.97 -19.55 0.40
CA LYS A 124 10.38 -19.45 -0.95
C LYS A 124 8.86 -19.65 -0.91
N THR A 125 8.38 -20.68 -0.23
CA THR A 125 6.96 -20.96 -0.03
C THR A 125 6.24 -19.77 0.66
N GLN A 126 6.83 -19.20 1.69
CA GLN A 126 6.27 -18.03 2.37
C GLN A 126 6.25 -16.79 1.47
N GLY A 127 7.25 -16.59 0.61
CA GLY A 127 7.30 -15.52 -0.37
C GLY A 127 6.12 -15.59 -1.34
N ILE A 128 5.83 -16.77 -1.90
CA ILE A 128 4.67 -17.00 -2.78
C ILE A 128 3.37 -16.70 -2.05
N LEU A 129 3.19 -17.25 -0.86
CA LEU A 129 1.95 -17.10 -0.08
C LEU A 129 1.64 -15.65 0.30
N ARG A 130 2.68 -14.84 0.49
CA ARG A 130 2.57 -13.44 0.92
C ARG A 130 2.66 -12.44 -0.22
N ARG A 131 2.92 -12.90 -1.46
CA ARG A 131 3.09 -12.02 -2.62
C ARG A 131 1.93 -11.06 -2.75
N ARG A 132 2.24 -9.80 -2.81
CA ARG A 132 1.34 -8.68 -3.06
C ARG A 132 2.14 -7.43 -3.39
N ARG A 133 1.51 -6.49 -4.10
CA ARG A 133 1.99 -5.12 -4.33
C ARG A 133 0.88 -4.16 -3.93
N HIS A 134 1.26 -3.00 -3.47
CA HIS A 134 0.31 -1.96 -3.16
C HIS A 134 -0.14 -1.24 -4.44
N LEU A 135 -1.41 -0.89 -4.49
CA LEU A 135 -2.01 -0.13 -5.59
C LEU A 135 -3.05 0.82 -4.98
N VAL A 136 -2.79 2.11 -5.05
CA VAL A 136 -3.74 3.10 -4.55
C VAL A 136 -4.86 3.28 -5.56
N LEU A 137 -6.09 3.16 -5.09
CA LEU A 137 -7.31 3.32 -5.86
C LEU A 137 -8.18 4.37 -5.20
N VAL A 138 -8.61 5.41 -5.93
CA VAL A 138 -9.53 6.43 -5.43
C VAL A 138 -10.73 6.60 -6.35
N ALA A 139 -11.89 6.85 -5.76
CA ALA A 139 -13.12 7.09 -6.50
C ALA A 139 -13.11 8.48 -7.14
N GLN A 140 -13.29 8.56 -8.44
CA GLN A 140 -13.47 9.81 -9.18
C GLN A 140 -14.91 10.33 -9.08
N ASN A 141 -15.88 9.40 -8.98
CA ASN A 141 -17.31 9.67 -8.96
C ASN A 141 -18.08 8.53 -8.26
N GLN A 142 -19.41 8.61 -8.23
CA GLN A 142 -20.25 7.60 -7.58
C GLN A 142 -20.10 6.20 -8.20
N THR A 143 -19.93 6.09 -9.51
CA THR A 143 -19.66 4.81 -10.19
C THR A 143 -18.36 4.20 -9.67
N GLY A 144 -17.30 5.00 -9.59
CA GLY A 144 -16.02 4.58 -9.05
C GLY A 144 -16.11 4.13 -7.59
N LEU A 145 -16.85 4.85 -6.76
CA LEU A 145 -17.08 4.43 -5.36
C LEU A 145 -17.79 3.08 -5.28
N ASN A 146 -18.83 2.87 -6.07
CA ASN A 146 -19.55 1.61 -6.14
C ASN A 146 -18.64 0.47 -6.64
N ASN A 147 -17.75 0.77 -7.59
CA ASN A 147 -16.79 -0.20 -8.11
C ASN A 147 -15.68 -0.50 -7.11
N LEU A 148 -15.22 0.48 -6.30
CA LEU A 148 -14.30 0.22 -5.18
C LEU A 148 -14.93 -0.73 -4.16
N PHE A 149 -16.19 -0.55 -3.78
CA PHE A 149 -16.89 -1.48 -2.89
C PHE A 149 -16.93 -2.90 -3.47
N LYS A 150 -17.18 -3.04 -4.77
CA LYS A 150 -17.15 -4.36 -5.44
C LYS A 150 -15.75 -4.96 -5.45
N LEU A 151 -14.72 -4.21 -5.81
CA LEU A 151 -13.32 -4.66 -5.81
C LEU A 151 -12.89 -5.14 -4.42
N VAL A 152 -13.16 -4.34 -3.38
CA VAL A 152 -12.86 -4.72 -2.00
C VAL A 152 -13.63 -5.99 -1.62
N SER A 153 -14.93 -6.07 -1.93
CA SER A 153 -15.73 -7.26 -1.62
C SER A 153 -15.23 -8.51 -2.34
N GLU A 154 -14.87 -8.41 -3.62
CA GLU A 154 -14.28 -9.52 -4.39
C GLU A 154 -12.95 -9.96 -3.80
N SER A 155 -12.08 -9.03 -3.36
CA SER A 155 -10.77 -9.36 -2.81
C SER A 155 -10.82 -10.19 -1.51
N TYR A 156 -11.93 -10.12 -0.77
CA TYR A 156 -12.15 -10.91 0.45
C TYR A 156 -12.76 -12.29 0.23
N LYS A 157 -13.13 -12.63 -1.01
CA LYS A 157 -13.58 -13.98 -1.32
C LYS A 157 -12.46 -15.00 -1.11
N ALA A 158 -12.82 -16.22 -0.76
CA ALA A 158 -11.87 -17.28 -0.41
C ALA A 158 -10.81 -17.54 -1.50
N GLU A 159 -11.19 -17.39 -2.77
CA GLU A 159 -10.29 -17.54 -3.90
C GLU A 159 -9.23 -16.44 -4.01
N ASN A 160 -9.48 -15.24 -3.47
CA ASN A 160 -8.61 -14.08 -3.56
C ASN A 160 -7.86 -13.79 -2.25
N PHE A 161 -8.22 -14.51 -1.18
CA PHE A 161 -7.77 -14.24 0.18
C PHE A 161 -6.84 -15.30 0.74
N TYR A 162 -5.64 -14.88 1.13
CA TYR A 162 -4.82 -15.58 2.12
C TYR A 162 -4.04 -14.53 2.89
N ARG A 163 -4.40 -14.29 4.15
CA ARG A 163 -3.90 -13.22 5.03
C ARG A 163 -4.15 -11.80 4.51
N TYR A 164 -4.13 -11.62 3.19
CA TYR A 164 -4.37 -10.34 2.51
C TYR A 164 -5.42 -10.54 1.41
N PRO A 165 -6.37 -9.59 1.27
CA PRO A 165 -7.33 -9.58 0.18
C PRO A 165 -6.64 -9.11 -1.11
N ARG A 166 -6.69 -9.93 -2.17
CA ARG A 166 -5.98 -9.64 -3.43
C ARG A 166 -6.92 -9.26 -4.54
N ILE A 167 -6.43 -8.38 -5.39
CA ILE A 167 -7.03 -8.07 -6.69
C ILE A 167 -5.98 -8.28 -7.79
N ASP A 168 -6.44 -8.47 -9.02
CA ASP A 168 -5.61 -8.66 -10.20
C ASP A 168 -6.10 -7.83 -11.40
N TYR A 169 -5.39 -7.93 -12.53
CA TYR A 169 -5.80 -7.24 -13.77
C TYR A 169 -7.21 -7.62 -14.24
N LYS A 170 -7.65 -8.86 -14.02
CA LYS A 170 -8.99 -9.32 -14.40
C LYS A 170 -10.08 -8.59 -13.62
N LEU A 171 -9.92 -8.46 -12.30
CA LEU A 171 -10.84 -7.70 -11.45
C LEU A 171 -10.75 -6.20 -11.73
N LEU A 172 -9.55 -5.66 -11.95
CA LEU A 172 -9.37 -4.26 -12.30
C LEU A 172 -10.07 -3.91 -13.62
N LYS A 173 -9.89 -4.70 -14.69
CA LYS A 173 -10.58 -4.49 -15.97
C LYS A 173 -12.09 -4.49 -15.80
N LYS A 174 -12.63 -5.35 -14.92
CA LYS A 174 -14.07 -5.44 -14.66
C LYS A 174 -14.65 -4.23 -13.93
N TYR A 175 -13.87 -3.58 -13.05
CA TYR A 175 -14.37 -2.58 -12.12
C TYR A 175 -13.62 -1.24 -12.16
N SER A 176 -12.77 -0.98 -13.18
CA SER A 176 -11.94 0.24 -13.24
C SER A 176 -12.71 1.52 -13.58
N GLU A 177 -13.96 1.42 -14.05
CA GLU A 177 -14.74 2.61 -14.41
C GLU A 177 -14.92 3.55 -13.22
N GLY A 178 -14.60 4.83 -13.42
CA GLY A 178 -14.70 5.86 -12.38
C GLY A 178 -13.67 5.75 -11.26
N ILE A 179 -12.65 4.90 -11.41
CA ILE A 179 -11.53 4.77 -10.47
C ILE A 179 -10.27 5.38 -11.08
N ILE A 180 -9.56 6.17 -10.28
CA ILE A 180 -8.22 6.65 -10.52
C ILE A 180 -7.26 5.73 -9.76
N ALA A 181 -6.12 5.39 -10.37
CA ALA A 181 -5.12 4.54 -9.75
C ALA A 181 -3.73 5.17 -9.75
N SER A 182 -2.92 4.90 -8.72
CA SER A 182 -1.50 5.26 -8.67
C SER A 182 -0.60 4.12 -8.23
N SER A 183 0.71 4.26 -8.52
CA SER A 183 1.71 3.21 -8.32
C SER A 183 2.06 2.93 -6.86
N ALA A 184 1.50 3.68 -5.92
CA ALA A 184 1.70 3.56 -4.49
C ALA A 184 3.16 3.79 -4.01
N CYS A 185 3.52 3.22 -2.85
CA CYS A 185 4.74 3.46 -2.09
C CYS A 185 5.89 2.47 -2.43
N LEU A 186 6.88 2.31 -1.52
CA LEU A 186 7.94 1.29 -1.61
C LEU A 186 7.43 -0.17 -1.59
N GLY A 187 6.16 -0.39 -1.25
CA GLY A 187 5.45 -1.66 -1.41
C GLY A 187 4.64 -1.76 -2.71
N GLY A 188 4.63 -0.72 -3.53
CA GLY A 188 3.81 -0.57 -4.72
C GLY A 188 4.24 -1.38 -5.93
N VAL A 189 3.49 -1.23 -7.02
CA VAL A 189 3.73 -2.00 -8.25
C VAL A 189 5.08 -1.67 -8.90
N TYR A 190 5.46 -0.40 -8.95
CA TYR A 190 6.76 0.00 -9.48
C TYR A 190 7.91 -0.36 -8.54
N ALA A 191 7.69 -0.23 -7.24
CA ALA A 191 8.66 -0.70 -6.25
C ALA A 191 8.90 -2.20 -6.37
N GLY A 192 7.86 -3.00 -6.63
CA GLY A 192 8.00 -4.41 -6.91
C GLY A 192 8.94 -4.70 -8.08
N ASN A 193 8.75 -3.97 -9.18
CA ASN A 193 9.62 -4.10 -10.35
C ASN A 193 11.07 -3.72 -10.03
N TYR A 194 11.27 -2.66 -9.22
CA TYR A 194 12.60 -2.25 -8.76
C TYR A 194 13.25 -3.32 -7.88
N TRP A 195 12.56 -3.80 -6.83
CA TRP A 195 13.11 -4.78 -5.90
C TRP A 195 13.48 -6.11 -6.56
N GLU A 196 12.68 -6.56 -7.52
CA GLU A 196 12.84 -7.85 -8.20
C GLU A 196 13.95 -7.83 -9.27
N ASN A 197 14.28 -6.66 -9.84
CA ASN A 197 15.18 -6.56 -10.99
C ASN A 197 16.42 -5.68 -10.77
N ARG A 198 16.58 -5.03 -9.61
CA ARG A 198 17.66 -4.07 -9.39
C ARG A 198 19.07 -4.67 -9.50
N GLU A 199 19.22 -5.97 -9.18
CA GLU A 199 20.49 -6.67 -9.27
C GLU A 199 20.84 -7.05 -10.72
N ASP A 200 19.84 -7.13 -11.60
CA ASP A 200 20.00 -7.41 -13.03
C ASP A 200 20.27 -6.13 -13.84
N GLY A 201 20.30 -4.97 -13.18
CA GLY A 201 20.68 -3.70 -13.74
C GLY A 201 19.52 -2.79 -14.17
N ASP A 202 19.89 -1.58 -14.54
CA ASP A 202 18.97 -0.47 -14.83
C ASP A 202 17.93 -0.80 -15.91
N GLU A 203 18.35 -1.45 -16.99
CA GLU A 203 17.45 -1.78 -18.10
C GLU A 203 16.45 -2.89 -17.72
N ALA A 204 16.82 -3.84 -16.86
CA ALA A 204 15.90 -4.86 -16.36
C ALA A 204 14.77 -4.23 -15.54
N VAL A 205 15.09 -3.30 -14.63
CA VAL A 205 14.12 -2.51 -13.87
C VAL A 205 13.18 -1.74 -14.80
N MET A 206 13.75 -1.02 -15.79
CA MET A 206 12.95 -0.21 -16.72
C MET A 206 12.04 -1.08 -17.58
N ASN A 207 12.48 -2.25 -18.04
CA ASN A 207 11.66 -3.15 -18.84
C ASN A 207 10.48 -3.70 -18.04
N ALA A 208 10.70 -4.10 -16.80
CA ALA A 208 9.63 -4.54 -15.91
C ALA A 208 8.62 -3.40 -15.64
N MET A 209 9.10 -2.18 -15.42
CA MET A 209 8.21 -1.01 -15.25
C MET A 209 7.44 -0.66 -16.52
N ARG A 210 8.05 -0.77 -17.72
CA ARG A 210 7.38 -0.56 -19.02
C ARG A 210 6.20 -1.52 -19.19
N GLU A 211 6.41 -2.79 -18.88
CA GLU A 211 5.35 -3.80 -18.95
C GLU A 211 4.20 -3.48 -17.99
N THR A 212 4.52 -3.20 -16.72
CA THR A 212 3.53 -2.79 -15.71
C THR A 212 2.77 -1.54 -16.17
N THR A 213 3.46 -0.55 -16.70
CA THR A 213 2.85 0.70 -17.17
C THR A 213 1.89 0.48 -18.33
N LYS A 214 2.27 -0.33 -19.33
CA LYS A 214 1.39 -0.69 -20.46
C LYS A 214 0.10 -1.35 -19.96
N ASN A 215 0.23 -2.32 -19.06
CA ASN A 215 -0.92 -3.03 -18.49
C ASN A 215 -1.84 -2.10 -17.67
N MET A 216 -1.25 -1.16 -16.90
CA MET A 216 -2.04 -0.21 -16.12
C MET A 216 -2.73 0.84 -17.01
N ILE A 217 -2.08 1.30 -18.07
CA ILE A 217 -2.69 2.19 -19.07
C ILE A 217 -3.82 1.47 -19.80
N ASP A 218 -3.67 0.19 -20.14
CA ASP A 218 -4.75 -0.62 -20.75
C ASP A 218 -6.00 -0.70 -19.86
N VAL A 219 -5.83 -0.70 -18.54
CA VAL A 219 -6.94 -0.73 -17.56
C VAL A 219 -7.52 0.66 -17.28
N PHE A 220 -6.68 1.65 -17.05
CA PHE A 220 -7.10 2.95 -16.49
C PHE A 220 -7.02 4.11 -17.48
N GLY A 221 -6.29 3.97 -18.60
CA GLY A 221 -6.06 5.05 -19.55
C GLY A 221 -5.35 6.25 -18.89
N ASP A 222 -5.92 7.43 -19.05
CA ASP A 222 -5.44 8.70 -18.49
C ASP A 222 -5.67 8.86 -16.98
N ARG A 223 -6.33 7.89 -16.35
CA ARG A 223 -6.57 7.79 -14.90
C ARG A 223 -5.49 6.98 -14.17
N TRP A 224 -4.44 6.54 -14.86
CA TRP A 224 -3.23 5.99 -14.28
C TRP A 224 -2.23 7.09 -13.95
N TYR A 225 -1.69 7.09 -12.73
CA TYR A 225 -0.71 8.05 -12.23
C TYR A 225 0.54 7.35 -11.69
N ALA A 226 1.68 7.95 -11.92
CA ALA A 226 2.93 7.54 -11.31
C ALA A 226 3.14 8.33 -10.01
N GLU A 227 3.32 7.64 -8.89
CA GLU A 227 3.42 8.22 -7.57
C GLU A 227 4.88 8.29 -7.11
N ILE A 228 5.29 9.45 -6.61
CA ILE A 228 6.58 9.67 -5.95
C ILE A 228 6.35 10.11 -4.51
N GLN A 229 7.27 9.74 -3.62
CA GLN A 229 7.21 10.07 -2.20
C GLN A 229 8.53 10.69 -1.74
N TRP A 230 8.46 11.46 -0.65
CA TRP A 230 9.59 12.25 -0.14
C TRP A 230 10.21 11.66 1.12
N ASN A 231 10.05 10.38 1.37
CA ASN A 231 10.69 9.69 2.48
C ASN A 231 12.21 9.80 2.37
N ASN A 232 12.89 10.15 3.47
CA ASN A 232 14.35 10.29 3.49
C ASN A 232 15.02 8.91 3.61
N ILE A 233 14.78 8.06 2.62
CA ILE A 233 15.31 6.71 2.49
C ILE A 233 15.97 6.59 1.12
N LYS A 234 17.18 6.05 1.07
CA LYS A 234 17.96 5.91 -0.16
C LYS A 234 17.16 5.21 -1.27
N GLU A 235 16.52 4.11 -0.95
CA GLU A 235 15.75 3.30 -1.88
C GLU A 235 14.54 4.07 -2.43
N GLN A 236 13.94 4.96 -1.64
CA GLN A 236 12.86 5.83 -2.13
C GLN A 236 13.38 6.82 -3.16
N HIS A 237 14.55 7.40 -2.93
CA HIS A 237 15.18 8.32 -3.90
C HIS A 237 15.54 7.59 -5.21
N GLU A 238 16.10 6.40 -5.12
CA GLU A 238 16.41 5.57 -6.29
C GLU A 238 15.14 5.21 -7.06
N LEU A 239 14.10 4.71 -6.37
CA LEU A 239 12.81 4.39 -6.98
C LEU A 239 12.19 5.62 -7.67
N ASN A 240 12.22 6.79 -7.02
CA ASN A 240 11.68 8.02 -7.61
C ASN A 240 12.34 8.36 -8.96
N GLN A 241 13.65 8.10 -9.14
CA GLN A 241 14.31 8.33 -10.43
C GLN A 241 13.74 7.43 -11.53
N TYR A 242 13.51 6.16 -11.24
CA TYR A 242 12.86 5.22 -12.17
C TYR A 242 11.42 5.65 -12.48
N VAL A 243 10.63 6.00 -11.44
CA VAL A 243 9.25 6.46 -11.60
C VAL A 243 9.16 7.72 -12.46
N ILE A 244 10.06 8.68 -12.28
CA ILE A 244 10.11 9.90 -13.10
C ILE A 244 10.47 9.56 -14.56
N ARG A 245 11.42 8.65 -14.79
CA ARG A 245 11.82 8.22 -16.14
C ARG A 245 10.68 7.53 -16.86
N ILE A 246 10.00 6.57 -16.20
CA ILE A 246 8.89 5.84 -16.81
C ILE A 246 7.68 6.74 -17.07
N ALA A 247 7.37 7.65 -16.14
CA ALA A 247 6.31 8.63 -16.31
C ALA A 247 6.56 9.53 -17.53
N LYS A 248 7.79 10.00 -17.70
CA LYS A 248 8.19 10.80 -18.87
C LYS A 248 8.13 10.01 -20.18
N GLU A 249 8.57 8.75 -20.16
CA GLU A 249 8.58 7.87 -21.34
C GLU A 249 7.16 7.61 -21.87
N PHE A 250 6.21 7.38 -20.97
CA PHE A 250 4.81 7.06 -21.33
C PHE A 250 3.84 8.25 -21.29
N GLY A 251 4.29 9.44 -20.92
CA GLY A 251 3.42 10.60 -20.74
C GLY A 251 2.44 10.44 -19.56
N VAL A 252 2.76 9.59 -18.59
CA VAL A 252 1.95 9.40 -17.38
C VAL A 252 2.15 10.58 -16.44
N LYS A 253 1.05 11.06 -15.85
CA LYS A 253 1.11 12.17 -14.89
C LYS A 253 1.74 11.72 -13.58
N LEU A 254 2.66 12.55 -13.06
CA LEU A 254 3.24 12.38 -11.74
C LEU A 254 2.34 12.99 -10.66
N ILE A 255 2.22 12.30 -9.53
CA ILE A 255 1.69 12.82 -8.28
C ILE A 255 2.70 12.65 -7.17
N SER A 256 2.66 13.56 -6.20
CA SER A 256 3.45 13.46 -4.98
C SER A 256 2.53 13.23 -3.80
N THR A 257 2.87 12.22 -2.98
CA THR A 257 2.10 11.87 -1.79
C THR A 257 3.03 11.70 -0.58
N ALA A 258 2.44 11.65 0.61
CA ALA A 258 3.19 11.47 1.85
C ALA A 258 3.06 10.04 2.42
N ASP A 259 2.05 9.27 1.98
CA ASP A 259 1.73 7.96 2.56
C ASP A 259 1.60 8.03 4.09
N SER A 260 0.78 8.99 4.55
CA SER A 260 0.70 9.37 5.96
C SER A 260 0.04 8.27 6.79
N HIS A 261 0.75 7.80 7.83
CA HIS A 261 0.28 6.79 8.76
C HIS A 261 -0.04 7.33 10.16
N TYR A 262 0.03 8.63 10.33
CA TYR A 262 -0.31 9.35 11.57
C TYR A 262 -0.79 10.76 11.23
N PRO A 263 -1.66 11.35 12.09
CA PRO A 263 -2.37 12.56 11.73
C PRO A 263 -1.53 13.84 11.76
N ASN A 264 -0.44 13.86 12.54
CA ASN A 264 0.42 15.02 12.73
C ASN A 264 1.86 14.58 13.03
N PRO A 265 2.87 15.43 12.81
CA PRO A 265 4.29 15.06 12.99
C PRO A 265 4.63 14.56 14.39
N GLU A 266 3.97 15.05 15.45
CA GLU A 266 4.28 14.71 16.84
C GLU A 266 3.88 13.25 17.17
N ALA A 267 2.95 12.68 16.42
CA ALA A 267 2.39 11.36 16.66
C ALA A 267 3.28 10.19 16.16
N TRP A 268 4.43 10.44 15.53
CA TRP A 268 5.28 9.39 14.98
C TRP A 268 5.79 8.38 16.03
N LYS A 269 6.13 8.86 17.23
CA LYS A 269 6.59 7.99 18.34
C LYS A 269 5.50 7.04 18.81
N ASP A 270 4.27 7.53 18.89
CA ASP A 270 3.11 6.72 19.26
C ASP A 270 2.82 5.66 18.19
N ARG A 271 3.00 6.01 16.91
CA ARG A 271 2.91 5.04 15.82
C ARG A 271 3.95 3.94 15.95
N GLU A 272 5.20 4.27 16.20
CA GLU A 272 6.27 3.27 16.35
C GLU A 272 5.98 2.33 17.54
N LEU A 273 5.50 2.87 18.66
CA LEU A 273 5.07 2.06 19.81
C LEU A 273 3.90 1.15 19.43
N TYR A 274 2.91 1.67 18.71
CA TYR A 274 1.73 0.91 18.27
C TYR A 274 2.10 -0.24 17.32
N LYS A 275 3.03 -0.03 16.39
CA LYS A 275 3.57 -1.08 15.52
C LYS A 275 4.22 -2.20 16.32
N ARG A 276 4.98 -1.86 17.35
CA ARG A 276 5.62 -2.86 18.25
C ARG A 276 4.58 -3.75 18.94
N LEU A 277 3.42 -3.21 19.33
CA LEU A 277 2.32 -4.01 19.90
C LEU A 277 1.80 -5.08 18.91
N GLY A 278 1.72 -4.77 17.64
CA GLY A 278 1.33 -5.71 16.58
C GLY A 278 2.29 -6.89 16.40
N TRP A 279 3.52 -6.77 16.91
CA TRP A 279 4.58 -7.78 16.79
C TRP A 279 4.84 -8.56 18.08
N LEU A 280 4.19 -8.24 19.19
CA LEU A 280 4.31 -8.99 20.43
C LEU A 280 3.97 -10.46 20.21
N GLY A 281 4.89 -11.35 20.63
CA GLY A 281 4.74 -12.80 20.48
C GLY A 281 4.93 -13.34 19.07
N LYS A 282 5.38 -12.53 18.11
CA LYS A 282 5.76 -12.97 16.76
C LYS A 282 7.27 -12.84 16.59
N SER A 283 7.87 -13.79 15.84
CA SER A 283 9.21 -13.57 15.29
C SER A 283 9.18 -12.29 14.44
N LYS A 284 10.15 -11.40 14.62
CA LYS A 284 10.27 -10.20 13.80
C LYS A 284 10.17 -10.58 12.31
N PRO A 285 9.37 -9.89 11.50
CA PRO A 285 9.42 -10.06 10.04
C PRO A 285 10.81 -9.64 9.55
N SER A 286 11.33 -10.30 8.52
CA SER A 286 12.66 -10.01 7.97
C SER A 286 12.84 -8.54 7.57
N TYR A 287 11.79 -7.88 7.08
CA TYR A 287 11.83 -6.44 6.80
C TYR A 287 11.85 -5.54 8.06
N ALA A 288 11.49 -6.08 9.22
CA ALA A 288 11.61 -5.37 10.50
C ALA A 288 13.05 -5.41 11.04
N ASP A 289 13.85 -6.36 10.58
CA ASP A 289 15.28 -6.40 10.87
C ASP A 289 16.08 -5.47 9.94
N GLU A 290 15.55 -5.19 8.74
CA GLU A 290 16.18 -4.30 7.74
C GLU A 290 15.76 -2.82 7.87
N GLY A 291 14.68 -2.50 8.60
CA GLY A 291 14.14 -1.15 8.64
C GLY A 291 13.47 -0.72 9.94
N SER A 292 13.47 -1.54 11.00
CA SER A 292 12.87 -1.17 12.28
C SER A 292 13.87 -0.65 13.31
N GLU A 293 15.16 -0.84 13.09
CA GLU A 293 16.17 0.06 13.61
C GLU A 293 16.31 1.13 12.52
N LEU A 294 15.64 2.25 12.73
CA LEU A 294 16.03 3.48 12.06
C LEU A 294 17.54 3.54 12.22
N PRO A 295 18.34 3.73 11.14
CA PRO A 295 19.76 3.89 11.27
C PRO A 295 20.04 4.87 12.39
N ALA A 296 21.02 4.58 13.23
CA ALA A 296 21.42 5.49 14.31
C ALA A 296 21.58 6.89 13.71
N GLY A 297 20.79 7.87 14.17
CA GLY A 297 20.69 9.21 13.57
C GLY A 297 19.39 9.54 12.85
N VAL A 298 18.56 8.57 12.47
CA VAL A 298 17.22 8.85 11.90
C VAL A 298 16.22 9.15 13.02
N GLU A 299 16.51 8.77 14.25
CA GLU A 299 15.76 9.24 15.43
C GLU A 299 15.93 10.76 15.67
N GLU A 300 17.02 11.36 15.17
CA GLU A 300 17.32 12.79 15.28
C GLU A 300 16.81 13.60 14.06
N ILE A 301 16.58 12.95 12.93
CA ILE A 301 15.90 13.57 11.80
C ILE A 301 14.41 13.38 12.05
N GLY A 302 13.85 14.17 12.96
CA GLY A 302 12.42 14.34 13.04
C GLY A 302 11.93 14.59 11.62
N TYR A 303 10.78 14.01 11.28
CA TYR A 303 10.05 14.40 10.07
C TYR A 303 9.64 15.87 10.23
N GLU A 304 10.61 16.80 10.06
CA GLU A 304 10.37 18.22 9.92
C GLU A 304 9.80 18.58 8.54
#